data_5ca75848ff785657e91afd20aa630f87
#
_entry.id   5ca75848ff785657e91afd20aa630f87
#
_cell.length_a   1.000
_cell.length_b   1.000
_cell.length_c   1.000
_cell.angle_alpha   90.00
_cell.angle_beta   90.00
_cell.angle_gamma   90.00
#
_symmetry.space_group_name_H-M   'P 1'
#
loop_
_entity.id
_entity.type
_entity.pdbx_description
1 polymer ?
#
loop_
_entity_poly.entity_id
_entity_poly.type
_entity_poly.pdbx_seq_one_letter_code
_entity_poly.pdbx_strand_id
1 'polypeptide(L)'
;MTEKGRIVQINPVLRTSTSTGRIMQEIGALAESAGWRNWCAYGRGRDGIRPCATAAIAVGGRWSTALHGLVTRAFDRHGLGSARATCAFVRQLRDIDPDIIHIHNIHGYFLNYPILFEYLRDSRARVVWTVHDCWLYTGHCYHYAFAGCDRWQSGCGSCPQRGAFPRSILVDRSRRNFADKRRWFTSVPRDRMVIVPVSEWMRGEMARSFLSEYPFQVIHNGIDTSVFRPYADSDVREKLGIGLDQKIILGLASVWSAEKGLDDLISLVPRLGPDETLVMVGVDAKTGRRLPPRVKWLRRTENIAMLAQLYSAASAFVNPTYQDNYPTVNLEAIACGTPVVTYRTGGSVESVTPATGRIVAQGDTDGLLRAVRDIEAAGKEAFAGPCREYALAHFRKEDRYNDYLRLYDSLLHS
;
A
#
# COMPACT_ATOMS: atom_id res chain seq x y z
N MET A 1 -12.90 -13.82 -29.29
CA MET A 1 -12.64 -12.40 -28.97
C MET A 1 -11.26 -12.05 -29.55
N THR A 2 -11.16 -10.99 -30.32
CA THR A 2 -9.88 -10.47 -30.81
C THR A 2 -9.03 -9.99 -29.61
N GLU A 3 -7.74 -10.34 -29.61
CA GLU A 3 -6.77 -9.89 -28.60
C GLU A 3 -6.66 -8.35 -28.66
N LYS A 4 -6.91 -7.65 -27.54
CA LYS A 4 -6.80 -6.18 -27.47
C LYS A 4 -5.35 -5.70 -27.47
N GLY A 5 -4.49 -6.42 -26.76
CA GLY A 5 -3.08 -6.07 -26.58
C GLY A 5 -2.42 -6.86 -25.46
N ARG A 6 -1.15 -6.59 -25.22
CA ARG A 6 -0.27 -7.31 -24.29
C ARG A 6 0.19 -6.43 -23.14
N ILE A 7 -0.06 -6.89 -21.91
CA ILE A 7 0.34 -6.20 -20.68
C ILE A 7 1.37 -7.05 -19.94
N VAL A 8 2.46 -6.44 -19.50
CA VAL A 8 3.37 -7.04 -18.51
C VAL A 8 3.33 -6.20 -17.24
N GLN A 9 2.84 -6.78 -16.16
CA GLN A 9 2.84 -6.16 -14.83
C GLN A 9 4.09 -6.57 -14.05
N ILE A 10 4.69 -5.65 -13.28
CA ILE A 10 5.94 -5.88 -12.54
C ILE A 10 5.75 -5.54 -11.07
N ASN A 11 5.97 -6.53 -10.17
CA ASN A 11 5.92 -6.32 -8.71
C ASN A 11 6.92 -7.26 -8.02
N PRO A 12 7.54 -6.88 -6.88
CA PRO A 12 8.49 -7.76 -6.20
C PRO A 12 7.88 -9.06 -5.68
N VAL A 13 6.58 -9.11 -5.43
CA VAL A 13 5.91 -10.26 -4.81
C VAL A 13 4.62 -10.60 -5.57
N LEU A 14 4.44 -11.88 -5.90
CA LEU A 14 3.21 -12.42 -6.48
C LEU A 14 2.47 -13.23 -5.42
N ARG A 15 1.87 -12.54 -4.44
CA ARG A 15 1.09 -13.14 -3.34
C ARG A 15 -0.19 -12.37 -3.10
N THR A 16 -1.30 -13.09 -2.93
CA THR A 16 -2.59 -12.50 -2.56
C THR A 16 -2.63 -11.99 -1.12
N SER A 17 -1.71 -12.49 -0.28
CA SER A 17 -1.55 -12.05 1.11
C SER A 17 -0.86 -10.68 1.26
N THR A 18 -0.34 -10.11 0.17
CA THR A 18 0.25 -8.77 0.14
C THR A 18 -0.63 -7.82 -0.66
N SER A 19 -0.79 -6.56 -0.22
CA SER A 19 -1.68 -5.60 -0.90
C SER A 19 -1.31 -5.40 -2.37
N THR A 20 -0.06 -5.05 -2.68
CA THR A 20 0.38 -4.80 -4.06
C THR A 20 0.38 -6.04 -4.93
N GLY A 21 0.68 -7.22 -4.37
CA GLY A 21 0.61 -8.49 -5.09
C GLY A 21 -0.83 -8.89 -5.42
N ARG A 22 -1.78 -8.61 -4.53
CA ARG A 22 -3.21 -8.81 -4.76
C ARG A 22 -3.74 -7.85 -5.83
N ILE A 23 -3.42 -6.56 -5.71
CA ILE A 23 -3.82 -5.53 -6.69
C ILE A 23 -3.33 -5.92 -8.10
N MET A 24 -2.06 -6.28 -8.26
CA MET A 24 -1.50 -6.71 -9.55
C MET A 24 -2.26 -7.90 -10.13
N GLN A 25 -2.57 -8.92 -9.33
CA GLN A 25 -3.30 -10.11 -9.79
C GLN A 25 -4.75 -9.80 -10.17
N GLU A 26 -5.44 -8.97 -9.37
CA GLU A 26 -6.83 -8.61 -9.61
C GLU A 26 -6.99 -7.71 -10.84
N ILE A 27 -6.09 -6.74 -11.06
CA ILE A 27 -6.02 -5.96 -12.31
C ILE A 27 -5.75 -6.88 -13.49
N GLY A 28 -4.80 -7.82 -13.37
CA GLY A 28 -4.48 -8.80 -14.41
C GLY A 28 -5.68 -9.65 -14.80
N ALA A 29 -6.39 -10.21 -13.83
CA ALA A 29 -7.58 -11.01 -14.08
C ALA A 29 -8.70 -10.22 -14.76
N LEU A 30 -8.89 -8.96 -14.36
CA LEU A 30 -9.87 -8.08 -14.99
C LEU A 30 -9.46 -7.73 -16.44
N ALA A 31 -8.17 -7.45 -16.67
CA ALA A 31 -7.64 -7.20 -18.02
C ALA A 31 -7.84 -8.39 -18.94
N GLU A 32 -7.57 -9.62 -18.46
CA GLU A 32 -7.82 -10.86 -19.22
C GLU A 32 -9.30 -11.02 -19.59
N SER A 33 -10.21 -10.78 -18.64
CA SER A 33 -11.65 -10.83 -18.90
C SER A 33 -12.10 -9.80 -19.93
N ALA A 34 -11.34 -8.69 -20.07
CA ALA A 34 -11.57 -7.63 -21.05
C ALA A 34 -10.86 -7.86 -22.39
N GLY A 35 -10.21 -9.01 -22.60
CA GLY A 35 -9.56 -9.41 -23.87
C GLY A 35 -8.07 -9.04 -23.99
N TRP A 36 -7.41 -8.62 -22.92
CA TRP A 36 -5.98 -8.41 -22.88
C TRP A 36 -5.23 -9.71 -22.59
N ARG A 37 -4.02 -9.87 -23.12
CA ARG A 37 -3.07 -10.86 -22.61
C ARG A 37 -2.21 -10.23 -21.52
N ASN A 38 -2.16 -10.86 -20.35
CA ASN A 38 -1.46 -10.31 -19.20
C ASN A 38 -0.38 -11.28 -18.67
N TRP A 39 0.78 -10.76 -18.31
CA TRP A 39 1.87 -11.45 -17.62
C TRP A 39 2.19 -10.75 -16.32
N CYS A 40 2.43 -11.53 -15.27
CA CYS A 40 2.85 -11.03 -13.96
C CYS A 40 4.30 -11.35 -13.70
N ALA A 41 5.18 -10.36 -13.83
CA ALA A 41 6.61 -10.50 -13.52
C ALA A 41 6.87 -10.24 -12.02
N TYR A 42 7.58 -11.16 -11.35
CA TYR A 42 7.80 -11.07 -9.90
C TYR A 42 9.20 -11.55 -9.49
N GLY A 43 9.68 -11.03 -8.34
CA GLY A 43 10.99 -11.38 -7.79
C GLY A 43 10.98 -12.55 -6.82
N ARG A 44 9.91 -12.67 -6.02
CA ARG A 44 9.84 -13.68 -4.95
C ARG A 44 8.40 -13.98 -4.53
N GLY A 45 8.23 -15.15 -3.91
CA GLY A 45 6.95 -15.56 -3.34
C GLY A 45 5.87 -15.71 -4.41
N ARG A 46 5.54 -16.96 -4.66
CA ARG A 46 4.42 -17.36 -5.51
C ARG A 46 3.55 -18.25 -4.68
N ASP A 47 2.55 -17.69 -4.02
CA ASP A 47 1.51 -18.45 -3.33
C ASP A 47 0.14 -17.80 -3.56
N GLY A 48 -0.90 -18.60 -3.46
CA GLY A 48 -2.27 -18.13 -3.57
C GLY A 48 -2.64 -17.57 -4.94
N ILE A 49 -1.97 -18.00 -6.01
CA ILE A 49 -2.39 -17.64 -7.37
C ILE A 49 -3.81 -18.18 -7.54
N ARG A 50 -4.78 -17.28 -7.52
CA ARG A 50 -5.99 -17.53 -8.32
C ARG A 50 -5.48 -17.76 -9.73
N PRO A 51 -6.03 -18.71 -10.48
CA PRO A 51 -5.64 -18.91 -11.85
C PRO A 51 -5.93 -17.61 -12.63
N CYS A 52 -5.00 -16.64 -12.56
CA CYS A 52 -4.76 -15.80 -13.69
C CYS A 52 -4.32 -16.77 -14.75
N ALA A 53 -5.05 -16.92 -15.82
CA ALA A 53 -4.73 -17.82 -16.90
C ALA A 53 -3.36 -17.51 -17.52
N THR A 54 -2.72 -16.44 -17.10
CA THR A 54 -1.55 -15.83 -17.68
C THR A 54 -0.25 -16.24 -17.04
N ALA A 55 0.77 -16.26 -17.85
CA ALA A 55 2.12 -16.70 -17.49
C ALA A 55 2.75 -15.80 -16.42
N ALA A 56 3.07 -16.38 -15.27
CA ALA A 56 3.88 -15.74 -14.27
C ALA A 56 5.36 -15.81 -14.66
N ILE A 57 6.05 -14.67 -14.67
CA ILE A 57 7.47 -14.56 -15.04
C ILE A 57 8.30 -14.34 -13.77
N ALA A 58 9.11 -15.33 -13.41
CA ALA A 58 10.05 -15.19 -12.30
C ALA A 58 11.29 -14.40 -12.74
N VAL A 59 11.60 -13.29 -12.07
CA VAL A 59 12.79 -12.48 -12.33
C VAL A 59 13.89 -12.87 -11.34
N GLY A 60 14.83 -13.68 -11.79
CA GLY A 60 15.90 -14.21 -10.95
C GLY A 60 15.45 -15.35 -10.02
N GLY A 61 16.26 -15.63 -9.01
CA GLY A 61 16.05 -16.71 -8.08
C GLY A 61 16.56 -16.35 -6.68
N ARG A 62 16.44 -17.29 -5.73
CA ARG A 62 16.76 -17.08 -4.31
C ARG A 62 18.17 -16.53 -4.10
N TRP A 63 19.17 -17.04 -4.82
CA TRP A 63 20.55 -16.59 -4.71
C TRP A 63 20.76 -15.17 -5.23
N SER A 64 20.14 -14.82 -6.37
CA SER A 64 20.18 -13.46 -6.93
C SER A 64 19.59 -12.46 -5.95
N THR A 65 18.43 -12.78 -5.36
CA THR A 65 17.76 -11.94 -4.37
C THR A 65 18.58 -11.80 -3.08
N ALA A 66 19.15 -12.89 -2.58
CA ALA A 66 19.99 -12.89 -1.38
C ALA A 66 21.24 -12.03 -1.56
N LEU A 67 21.96 -12.20 -2.67
CA LEU A 67 23.15 -11.42 -3.01
C LEU A 67 22.81 -9.93 -3.17
N HIS A 68 21.72 -9.60 -3.87
CA HIS A 68 21.25 -8.22 -4.02
C HIS A 68 20.92 -7.60 -2.65
N GLY A 69 20.25 -8.34 -1.76
CA GLY A 69 19.97 -7.90 -0.40
C GLY A 69 21.24 -7.65 0.41
N LEU A 70 22.24 -8.53 0.30
CA LEU A 70 23.55 -8.38 0.98
C LEU A 70 24.28 -7.11 0.48
N VAL A 71 24.37 -6.93 -0.84
CA VAL A 71 25.01 -5.75 -1.45
C VAL A 71 24.28 -4.46 -1.09
N THR A 72 22.95 -4.51 -0.99
CA THR A 72 22.18 -3.35 -0.53
C THR A 72 22.49 -3.00 0.92
N ARG A 73 22.52 -4.00 1.81
CA ARG A 73 22.83 -3.79 3.23
C ARG A 73 24.25 -3.27 3.47
N ALA A 74 25.21 -3.73 2.67
CA ALA A 74 26.59 -3.28 2.79
C ALA A 74 26.78 -1.88 2.16
N PHE A 75 26.27 -1.66 0.94
CA PHE A 75 26.69 -0.55 0.09
C PHE A 75 25.55 0.36 -0.37
N ASP A 76 24.36 0.24 0.21
CA ASP A 76 23.17 1.03 -0.15
C ASP A 76 22.85 1.00 -1.67
N ARG A 77 22.94 -0.18 -2.29
CA ARG A 77 22.73 -0.39 -3.73
C ARG A 77 21.38 -1.03 -4.06
N HIS A 78 20.33 -0.53 -3.44
CA HIS A 78 18.97 -1.01 -3.63
C HIS A 78 18.48 -0.75 -5.07
N GLY A 79 18.03 -1.80 -5.75
CA GLY A 79 17.61 -1.70 -7.15
C GLY A 79 18.76 -1.67 -8.17
N LEU A 80 20.01 -1.88 -7.74
CA LEU A 80 21.22 -1.89 -8.59
C LEU A 80 21.90 -3.27 -8.66
N GLY A 81 21.37 -4.27 -7.96
CA GLY A 81 21.79 -5.68 -8.06
C GLY A 81 21.05 -6.43 -9.18
N SER A 82 21.12 -7.77 -9.15
CA SER A 82 20.35 -8.68 -10.03
C SER A 82 20.49 -8.42 -11.53
N ALA A 83 21.64 -7.90 -12.01
CA ALA A 83 21.84 -7.50 -13.41
C ALA A 83 21.57 -8.65 -14.39
N ARG A 84 22.16 -9.85 -14.15
CA ARG A 84 21.96 -11.03 -15.03
C ARG A 84 20.49 -11.43 -15.12
N ALA A 85 19.78 -11.42 -13.99
CA ALA A 85 18.36 -11.75 -13.93
C ALA A 85 17.53 -10.72 -14.71
N THR A 86 17.85 -9.44 -14.58
CA THR A 86 17.17 -8.37 -15.31
C THR A 86 17.44 -8.45 -16.82
N CYS A 87 18.69 -8.76 -17.25
CA CYS A 87 18.99 -8.98 -18.66
C CYS A 87 18.18 -10.15 -19.25
N ALA A 88 18.03 -11.25 -18.49
CA ALA A 88 17.21 -12.37 -18.92
C ALA A 88 15.73 -11.98 -19.03
N PHE A 89 15.21 -11.20 -18.07
CA PHE A 89 13.85 -10.68 -18.09
C PHE A 89 13.62 -9.72 -19.27
N VAL A 90 14.56 -8.84 -19.56
CA VAL A 90 14.48 -7.92 -20.73
C VAL A 90 14.43 -8.71 -22.06
N ARG A 91 15.12 -9.85 -22.18
CA ARG A 91 14.96 -10.71 -23.36
C ARG A 91 13.54 -11.23 -23.49
N GLN A 92 12.94 -11.71 -22.39
CA GLN A 92 11.54 -12.14 -22.38
C GLN A 92 10.57 -11.00 -22.71
N LEU A 93 10.85 -9.77 -22.23
CA LEU A 93 10.06 -8.59 -22.61
C LEU A 93 10.12 -8.32 -24.12
N ARG A 94 11.30 -8.50 -24.75
CA ARG A 94 11.43 -8.36 -26.22
C ARG A 94 10.67 -9.45 -26.97
N ASP A 95 10.67 -10.69 -26.48
CA ASP A 95 9.93 -11.80 -27.09
C ASP A 95 8.40 -11.62 -26.95
N ILE A 96 7.93 -11.09 -25.82
CA ILE A 96 6.51 -10.77 -25.58
C ILE A 96 6.08 -9.57 -26.40
N ASP A 97 6.97 -8.58 -26.59
CA ASP A 97 6.70 -7.29 -27.22
C ASP A 97 5.43 -6.63 -26.67
N PRO A 98 5.40 -6.26 -25.36
CA PRO A 98 4.21 -5.75 -24.72
C PRO A 98 3.82 -4.36 -25.24
N ASP A 99 2.53 -4.11 -25.33
CA ASP A 99 1.98 -2.78 -25.61
C ASP A 99 2.01 -1.91 -24.36
N ILE A 100 1.74 -2.52 -23.20
CA ILE A 100 1.76 -1.85 -21.88
C ILE A 100 2.73 -2.57 -20.94
N ILE A 101 3.57 -1.78 -20.25
CA ILE A 101 4.33 -2.24 -19.08
C ILE A 101 3.81 -1.50 -17.86
N HIS A 102 3.14 -2.25 -16.98
CA HIS A 102 2.60 -1.69 -15.75
C HIS A 102 3.53 -2.00 -14.57
N ILE A 103 4.20 -0.99 -14.06
CA ILE A 103 5.09 -1.08 -12.90
C ILE A 103 4.28 -0.79 -11.64
N HIS A 104 4.27 -1.72 -10.66
CA HIS A 104 3.80 -1.48 -9.30
C HIS A 104 4.99 -1.10 -8.42
N ASN A 105 5.87 -2.06 -8.13
CA ASN A 105 7.10 -1.82 -7.39
C ASN A 105 8.27 -2.52 -8.07
N ILE A 106 9.42 -1.86 -8.14
CA ILE A 106 10.67 -2.43 -8.67
C ILE A 106 11.77 -2.53 -7.61
N HIS A 107 11.52 -2.07 -6.40
CA HIS A 107 12.38 -2.35 -5.25
C HIS A 107 12.09 -3.77 -4.70
N GLY A 108 12.94 -4.29 -3.81
CA GLY A 108 12.75 -5.64 -3.24
C GLY A 108 13.77 -6.68 -3.69
N TYR A 109 14.93 -6.24 -4.16
CA TYR A 109 16.15 -7.05 -4.41
C TYR A 109 16.05 -8.02 -5.61
N PHE A 110 15.26 -7.73 -6.64
CA PHE A 110 15.06 -8.64 -7.78
C PHE A 110 15.37 -8.02 -9.16
N LEU A 111 15.32 -6.70 -9.26
CA LEU A 111 15.55 -5.97 -10.52
C LEU A 111 16.74 -5.03 -10.42
N ASN A 112 17.38 -4.81 -11.58
CA ASN A 112 18.33 -3.73 -11.84
C ASN A 112 17.63 -2.66 -12.65
N TYR A 113 17.24 -1.53 -12.01
CA TYR A 113 16.45 -0.51 -12.68
C TYR A 113 17.18 0.18 -13.85
N PRO A 114 18.51 0.42 -13.84
CA PRO A 114 19.20 0.93 -15.02
C PRO A 114 18.96 0.09 -16.27
N ILE A 115 19.09 -1.24 -16.16
CA ILE A 115 18.92 -2.17 -17.30
C ILE A 115 17.44 -2.20 -17.74
N LEU A 116 16.50 -2.17 -16.80
CA LEU A 116 15.09 -2.13 -17.14
C LEU A 116 14.74 -0.81 -17.85
N PHE A 117 15.17 0.33 -17.30
CA PHE A 117 14.84 1.64 -17.87
C PHE A 117 15.54 1.93 -19.20
N GLU A 118 16.72 1.35 -19.45
CA GLU A 118 17.33 1.36 -20.78
C GLU A 118 16.42 0.68 -21.81
N TYR A 119 15.88 -0.49 -21.49
CA TYR A 119 14.90 -1.16 -22.35
C TYR A 119 13.61 -0.33 -22.50
N LEU A 120 13.05 0.22 -21.41
CA LEU A 120 11.83 1.02 -21.46
C LEU A 120 11.99 2.28 -22.31
N ARG A 121 13.16 2.93 -22.24
CA ARG A 121 13.47 4.09 -23.06
C ARG A 121 13.45 3.76 -24.56
N ASP A 122 13.97 2.60 -24.94
CA ASP A 122 14.20 2.23 -26.34
C ASP A 122 13.03 1.39 -26.90
N SER A 123 12.14 0.84 -26.07
CA SER A 123 10.96 0.07 -26.47
C SER A 123 9.82 0.97 -26.95
N ARG A 124 8.86 0.38 -27.67
CA ARG A 124 7.61 1.06 -28.05
C ARG A 124 6.52 1.04 -26.95
N ALA A 125 6.72 0.22 -25.92
CA ALA A 125 5.72 0.01 -24.88
C ALA A 125 5.36 1.31 -24.15
N ARG A 126 4.07 1.51 -23.88
CA ARG A 126 3.59 2.54 -22.95
C ARG A 126 3.82 2.07 -21.53
N VAL A 127 4.27 2.95 -20.67
CA VAL A 127 4.58 2.64 -19.27
C VAL A 127 3.53 3.26 -18.35
N VAL A 128 2.89 2.43 -17.56
CA VAL A 128 2.05 2.85 -16.43
C VAL A 128 2.80 2.54 -15.14
N TRP A 129 3.03 3.55 -14.30
CA TRP A 129 3.74 3.34 -13.04
C TRP A 129 2.86 3.71 -11.85
N THR A 130 2.26 2.69 -11.22
CA THR A 130 1.50 2.89 -9.99
C THR A 130 2.45 3.07 -8.80
N VAL A 131 2.24 4.14 -8.06
CA VAL A 131 3.11 4.56 -6.96
C VAL A 131 2.48 4.18 -5.63
N HIS A 132 2.98 3.11 -5.02
CA HIS A 132 2.51 2.60 -3.73
C HIS A 132 3.31 3.16 -2.54
N ASP A 133 4.52 3.66 -2.78
CA ASP A 133 5.41 4.25 -1.77
C ASP A 133 6.33 5.32 -2.36
N CYS A 134 7.10 6.00 -1.51
CA CYS A 134 7.91 7.14 -1.92
C CYS A 134 9.30 6.76 -2.47
N TRP A 135 9.64 5.47 -2.52
CA TRP A 135 10.99 5.02 -2.89
C TRP A 135 11.44 5.52 -4.27
N LEU A 136 10.53 5.63 -5.22
CA LEU A 136 10.90 5.98 -6.60
C LEU A 136 11.52 7.37 -6.72
N TYR A 137 11.13 8.35 -5.90
CA TYR A 137 11.66 9.73 -5.95
C TYR A 137 12.56 10.11 -4.77
N THR A 138 12.84 9.18 -3.86
CA THR A 138 13.80 9.36 -2.77
C THR A 138 15.15 8.70 -3.09
N GLY A 139 16.20 9.08 -2.39
CA GLY A 139 17.52 8.47 -2.58
C GLY A 139 17.69 7.12 -1.84
N HIS A 140 16.83 6.82 -0.87
CA HIS A 140 16.96 5.63 -0.04
C HIS A 140 15.61 5.10 0.45
N CYS A 141 14.92 5.85 1.30
CA CYS A 141 13.74 5.43 2.05
C CYS A 141 12.49 5.25 1.17
N TYR A 142 11.57 4.42 1.63
CA TYR A 142 10.25 4.24 1.01
C TYR A 142 9.17 5.13 1.62
N HIS A 143 9.48 5.77 2.74
CA HIS A 143 8.70 6.82 3.40
C HIS A 143 9.62 7.80 4.11
N TYR A 144 9.25 9.07 4.19
CA TYR A 144 10.07 10.13 4.79
C TYR A 144 9.29 11.00 5.78
N ALA A 145 7.95 10.92 5.78
CA ALA A 145 7.10 11.83 6.54
C ALA A 145 7.33 11.73 8.05
N PHE A 146 7.43 10.52 8.61
CA PHE A 146 7.72 10.31 10.02
C PHE A 146 9.08 10.86 10.46
N ALA A 147 10.07 10.84 9.59
CA ALA A 147 11.40 11.41 9.85
C ALA A 147 11.46 12.93 9.60
N GLY A 148 10.39 13.55 9.14
CA GLY A 148 10.35 14.98 8.80
C GLY A 148 11.38 15.38 7.74
N CYS A 149 11.69 14.49 6.78
CA CYS A 149 12.76 14.71 5.82
C CYS A 149 12.22 15.22 4.49
N ASP A 150 12.69 16.38 4.05
CA ASP A 150 12.32 17.05 2.79
C ASP A 150 13.43 17.04 1.72
N ARG A 151 14.58 16.43 2.01
CA ARG A 151 15.77 16.43 1.13
C ARG A 151 15.51 15.85 -0.27
N TRP A 152 14.52 14.97 -0.40
CA TRP A 152 14.12 14.39 -1.68
C TRP A 152 13.63 15.42 -2.72
N GLN A 153 13.26 16.62 -2.29
CA GLN A 153 12.81 17.69 -3.20
C GLN A 153 13.97 18.27 -4.00
N SER A 154 15.15 18.43 -3.39
CA SER A 154 16.31 19.07 -4.03
C SER A 154 17.49 18.13 -4.24
N GLY A 155 17.62 17.08 -3.45
CA GLY A 155 18.70 16.08 -3.55
C GLY A 155 18.96 15.42 -2.21
N CYS A 156 18.81 14.09 -2.18
CA CYS A 156 19.09 13.31 -0.99
C CYS A 156 20.59 13.33 -0.62
N GLY A 157 20.88 12.91 0.62
CA GLY A 157 22.24 12.81 1.17
C GLY A 157 22.15 12.81 2.69
N SER A 158 23.12 12.19 3.39
CA SER A 158 23.12 12.02 4.86
C SER A 158 21.75 11.53 5.37
N CYS A 159 21.32 10.37 4.84
CA CYS A 159 19.95 9.88 5.03
C CYS A 159 19.66 9.57 6.51
N PRO A 160 18.67 10.24 7.16
CA PRO A 160 18.33 9.97 8.55
C PRO A 160 17.70 8.58 8.73
N GLN A 161 17.19 7.99 7.65
CA GLN A 161 16.53 6.68 7.65
C GLN A 161 17.40 5.56 7.08
N ARG A 162 18.72 5.72 7.02
CA ARG A 162 19.63 4.69 6.53
C ARG A 162 19.47 3.34 7.25
N GLY A 163 19.09 3.36 8.52
CA GLY A 163 18.82 2.18 9.34
C GLY A 163 17.45 1.53 9.12
N ALA A 164 16.51 2.24 8.47
CA ALA A 164 15.20 1.71 8.09
C ALA A 164 15.27 0.92 6.78
N PHE A 165 14.14 0.37 6.33
CA PHE A 165 14.11 -0.32 5.03
C PHE A 165 14.22 0.69 3.86
N PRO A 166 15.05 0.38 2.87
CA PRO A 166 15.98 -0.75 2.65
C PRO A 166 17.32 -0.53 3.39
N ARG A 167 17.47 -1.16 4.54
CA ARG A 167 18.56 -0.92 5.48
C ARG A 167 19.94 -0.97 4.82
N SER A 168 20.77 0.08 5.06
CA SER A 168 22.20 0.11 4.77
C SER A 168 23.03 0.30 6.04
N ILE A 169 24.10 -0.48 6.18
CA ILE A 169 24.90 -0.54 7.41
C ILE A 169 26.20 0.27 7.26
N LEU A 170 26.94 0.02 6.17
CA LEU A 170 28.29 0.54 6.01
C LEU A 170 28.32 1.90 5.29
N VAL A 171 27.51 2.07 4.26
CA VAL A 171 27.59 3.22 3.34
C VAL A 171 26.24 3.94 3.27
N ASP A 172 26.27 5.26 3.22
CA ASP A 172 25.16 6.09 2.78
C ASP A 172 25.41 6.52 1.33
N ARG A 173 24.68 5.90 0.41
CA ARG A 173 24.74 6.21 -1.01
C ARG A 173 23.54 7.06 -1.46
N SER A 174 22.73 7.57 -0.54
CA SER A 174 21.44 8.22 -0.84
C SER A 174 21.54 9.37 -1.84
N ARG A 175 22.61 10.18 -1.80
CA ARG A 175 22.87 11.25 -2.78
C ARG A 175 23.04 10.67 -4.19
N ARG A 176 23.86 9.64 -4.34
CA ARG A 176 24.11 9.02 -5.64
C ARG A 176 22.91 8.22 -6.13
N ASN A 177 22.23 7.52 -5.23
CA ASN A 177 20.99 6.81 -5.57
C ASN A 177 19.91 7.76 -6.07
N PHE A 178 19.79 8.96 -5.47
CA PHE A 178 18.87 10.00 -5.95
C PHE A 178 19.23 10.45 -7.36
N ALA A 179 20.51 10.76 -7.61
CA ALA A 179 20.98 11.17 -8.93
C ALA A 179 20.80 10.05 -9.98
N ASP A 180 21.13 8.79 -9.62
CA ASP A 180 20.95 7.62 -10.48
C ASP A 180 19.45 7.42 -10.82
N LYS A 181 18.55 7.50 -9.83
CA LYS A 181 17.10 7.40 -10.04
C LYS A 181 16.59 8.53 -10.92
N ARG A 182 16.94 9.77 -10.62
CA ARG A 182 16.58 10.91 -11.46
C ARG A 182 16.97 10.65 -12.91
N ARG A 183 18.22 10.26 -13.18
CA ARG A 183 18.71 9.99 -14.52
C ARG A 183 17.91 8.91 -15.25
N TRP A 184 17.65 7.79 -14.57
CA TRP A 184 17.05 6.62 -15.22
C TRP A 184 15.52 6.72 -15.28
N PHE A 185 14.87 7.16 -14.21
CA PHE A 185 13.41 7.23 -14.16
C PHE A 185 12.84 8.37 -15.02
N THR A 186 13.67 9.35 -15.36
CA THR A 186 13.30 10.39 -16.34
C THR A 186 13.84 10.11 -17.76
N SER A 187 14.35 8.91 -18.05
CA SER A 187 14.88 8.57 -19.36
C SER A 187 13.81 8.10 -20.35
N VAL A 188 12.65 7.65 -19.89
CA VAL A 188 11.53 7.29 -20.75
C VAL A 188 10.87 8.57 -21.29
N PRO A 189 10.55 8.65 -22.60
CA PRO A 189 9.84 9.79 -23.16
C PRO A 189 8.53 10.09 -22.40
N ARG A 190 8.23 11.38 -22.19
CA ARG A 190 7.09 11.82 -21.36
C ARG A 190 5.73 11.39 -21.89
N ASP A 191 5.60 11.32 -23.18
CA ASP A 191 4.40 10.86 -23.90
C ASP A 191 4.18 9.34 -23.79
N ARG A 192 5.19 8.59 -23.34
CA ARG A 192 5.14 7.13 -23.21
C ARG A 192 5.02 6.63 -21.76
N MET A 193 5.06 7.50 -20.76
CA MET A 193 4.93 7.08 -19.35
C MET A 193 3.92 7.94 -18.62
N VAL A 194 2.94 7.27 -18.01
CA VAL A 194 1.98 7.87 -17.06
C VAL A 194 2.27 7.35 -15.66
N ILE A 195 2.39 8.26 -14.72
CA ILE A 195 2.58 7.93 -13.31
C ILE A 195 1.22 7.95 -12.62
N VAL A 196 0.92 6.89 -11.86
CA VAL A 196 -0.37 6.71 -11.20
C VAL A 196 -0.20 6.74 -9.67
N PRO A 197 -0.26 7.93 -9.05
CA PRO A 197 -0.31 8.05 -7.59
C PRO A 197 -1.60 7.42 -7.04
N VAL A 198 -1.50 6.77 -5.86
CA VAL A 198 -2.68 6.16 -5.21
C VAL A 198 -3.48 7.15 -4.36
N SER A 199 -3.06 8.41 -4.29
CA SER A 199 -3.73 9.49 -3.56
C SER A 199 -3.40 10.87 -4.15
N GLU A 200 -4.25 11.86 -3.90
CA GLU A 200 -3.99 13.25 -4.27
C GLU A 200 -2.81 13.83 -3.48
N TRP A 201 -2.66 13.42 -2.21
CA TRP A 201 -1.48 13.76 -1.43
C TRP A 201 -0.20 13.31 -2.14
N MET A 202 -0.14 12.06 -2.57
CA MET A 202 1.04 11.52 -3.26
C MET A 202 1.27 12.22 -4.61
N ARG A 203 0.21 12.56 -5.35
CA ARG A 203 0.33 13.38 -6.56
C ARG A 203 0.98 14.73 -6.25
N GLY A 204 0.53 15.40 -5.17
CA GLY A 204 1.11 16.67 -4.72
C GLY A 204 2.59 16.55 -4.33
N GLU A 205 2.97 15.45 -3.66
CA GLU A 205 4.38 15.19 -3.33
C GLU A 205 5.22 14.97 -4.61
N MET A 206 4.74 14.16 -5.53
CA MET A 206 5.45 13.84 -6.77
C MET A 206 5.59 15.06 -7.70
N ALA A 207 4.61 15.96 -7.71
CA ALA A 207 4.67 17.22 -8.45
C ALA A 207 5.83 18.15 -7.97
N ARG A 208 6.39 17.91 -6.77
CA ARG A 208 7.56 18.59 -6.23
C ARG A 208 8.86 17.80 -6.42
N SER A 209 8.80 16.62 -7.03
CA SER A 209 9.96 15.75 -7.26
C SER A 209 10.53 15.92 -8.66
N PHE A 210 11.61 15.21 -8.96
CA PHE A 210 12.18 15.16 -10.32
C PHE A 210 11.26 14.46 -11.36
N LEU A 211 10.11 13.95 -10.95
CA LEU A 211 9.11 13.32 -11.83
C LEU A 211 7.98 14.28 -12.22
N SER A 212 8.04 15.54 -11.79
CA SER A 212 6.99 16.56 -11.98
C SER A 212 6.56 16.79 -13.44
N GLU A 213 7.43 16.47 -14.40
CA GLU A 213 7.17 16.69 -15.82
C GLU A 213 6.41 15.54 -16.50
N TYR A 214 6.17 14.44 -15.81
CA TYR A 214 5.35 13.34 -16.32
C TYR A 214 3.86 13.60 -16.07
N PRO A 215 2.98 13.10 -16.93
CA PRO A 215 1.55 13.13 -16.65
C PRO A 215 1.21 12.27 -15.45
N PHE A 216 0.36 12.80 -14.56
CA PHE A 216 -0.18 12.10 -13.40
C PHE A 216 -1.65 11.80 -13.59
N GLN A 217 -2.05 10.58 -13.29
CA GLN A 217 -3.46 10.19 -13.16
C GLN A 217 -3.66 9.49 -11.81
N VAL A 218 -4.41 10.10 -10.90
CA VAL A 218 -4.69 9.49 -9.60
C VAL A 218 -5.69 8.35 -9.78
N ILE A 219 -5.31 7.16 -9.32
CA ILE A 219 -6.22 6.01 -9.19
C ILE A 219 -6.06 5.46 -7.79
N HIS A 220 -7.09 5.66 -6.97
CA HIS A 220 -7.10 5.18 -5.60
C HIS A 220 -7.10 3.64 -5.52
N ASN A 221 -6.57 3.09 -4.44
CA ASN A 221 -6.74 1.66 -4.17
C ASN A 221 -8.22 1.32 -3.95
N GLY A 222 -8.65 0.19 -4.48
CA GLY A 222 -9.96 -0.37 -4.22
C GLY A 222 -9.90 -1.54 -3.25
N ILE A 223 -11.05 -1.87 -2.67
CA ILE A 223 -11.23 -3.03 -1.80
C ILE A 223 -12.41 -3.89 -2.25
N ASP A 224 -12.42 -5.14 -1.80
CA ASP A 224 -13.53 -6.06 -2.06
C ASP A 224 -14.71 -5.76 -1.14
N THR A 225 -15.66 -4.96 -1.61
CA THR A 225 -16.84 -4.56 -0.85
C THR A 225 -17.88 -5.69 -0.70
N SER A 226 -17.70 -6.83 -1.34
CA SER A 226 -18.50 -8.04 -1.08
C SER A 226 -18.02 -8.78 0.17
N VAL A 227 -16.74 -8.70 0.48
CA VAL A 227 -16.11 -9.25 1.67
C VAL A 227 -16.16 -8.24 2.83
N PHE A 228 -15.67 -7.01 2.60
CA PHE A 228 -15.76 -5.93 3.58
C PHE A 228 -17.14 -5.29 3.49
N ARG A 229 -18.03 -5.73 4.36
CA ARG A 229 -19.42 -5.28 4.48
C ARG A 229 -19.89 -5.40 5.93
N PRO A 230 -20.98 -4.75 6.33
CA PRO A 230 -21.55 -4.99 7.65
C PRO A 230 -21.96 -6.45 7.85
N TYR A 231 -21.62 -7.01 9.02
CA TYR A 231 -22.01 -8.32 9.50
C TYR A 231 -22.86 -8.13 10.77
N ALA A 232 -24.12 -8.57 10.73
CA ALA A 232 -25.03 -8.50 11.88
C ALA A 232 -24.69 -9.58 12.92
N ASP A 233 -24.43 -10.80 12.43
CA ASP A 233 -24.12 -11.95 13.27
C ASP A 233 -22.65 -12.32 13.17
N SER A 234 -21.98 -12.39 14.33
CA SER A 234 -20.56 -12.71 14.40
C SER A 234 -20.21 -13.22 15.81
N ASP A 235 -19.45 -14.30 15.85
CA ASP A 235 -18.89 -14.86 17.08
C ASP A 235 -17.59 -14.20 17.54
N VAL A 236 -17.18 -13.12 16.87
CA VAL A 236 -15.89 -12.47 17.12
C VAL A 236 -15.78 -11.87 18.53
N ARG A 237 -16.90 -11.40 19.10
CA ARG A 237 -16.94 -10.93 20.48
C ARG A 237 -16.74 -12.05 21.49
N GLU A 238 -17.42 -13.17 21.28
CA GLU A 238 -17.28 -14.39 22.10
C GLU A 238 -15.84 -14.92 22.04
N LYS A 239 -15.26 -15.05 20.85
CA LYS A 239 -13.86 -15.48 20.66
C LYS A 239 -12.84 -14.60 21.37
N LEU A 240 -13.13 -13.31 21.55
CA LEU A 240 -12.27 -12.37 22.25
C LEU A 240 -12.63 -12.20 23.75
N GLY A 241 -13.70 -12.84 24.20
CA GLY A 241 -14.24 -12.69 25.56
C GLY A 241 -14.66 -11.23 25.84
N ILE A 242 -15.39 -10.61 24.91
CA ILE A 242 -15.89 -9.24 24.98
C ILE A 242 -17.41 -9.27 25.09
N GLY A 243 -17.96 -8.70 26.15
CA GLY A 243 -19.41 -8.61 26.37
C GLY A 243 -20.15 -7.84 25.28
N LEU A 244 -21.44 -8.07 25.12
CA LEU A 244 -22.27 -7.40 24.12
C LEU A 244 -22.44 -5.89 24.39
N ASP A 245 -22.40 -5.50 25.65
CA ASP A 245 -22.49 -4.14 26.16
C ASP A 245 -21.15 -3.35 26.02
N GLN A 246 -20.06 -4.05 25.78
CA GLN A 246 -18.76 -3.40 25.63
C GLN A 246 -18.58 -2.78 24.25
N LYS A 247 -18.09 -1.56 24.21
CA LYS A 247 -17.68 -0.85 23.00
C LYS A 247 -16.27 -1.26 22.59
N ILE A 248 -16.09 -1.59 21.33
CA ILE A 248 -14.79 -1.99 20.76
C ILE A 248 -14.16 -0.82 20.04
N ILE A 249 -13.00 -0.38 20.52
CA ILE A 249 -12.10 0.51 19.80
C ILE A 249 -11.08 -0.38 19.10
N LEU A 250 -11.06 -0.38 17.77
CA LEU A 250 -10.23 -1.29 16.99
C LEU A 250 -9.02 -0.56 16.41
N GLY A 251 -7.82 -1.11 16.64
CA GLY A 251 -6.59 -0.73 15.94
C GLY A 251 -6.05 -1.89 15.12
N LEU A 252 -5.53 -1.62 13.90
CA LEU A 252 -4.96 -2.65 13.03
C LEU A 252 -3.72 -2.14 12.30
N ALA A 253 -2.66 -2.94 12.33
CA ALA A 253 -1.46 -2.75 11.51
C ALA A 253 -0.86 -4.10 11.13
N SER A 254 -0.18 -4.19 9.98
CA SER A 254 0.56 -5.41 9.63
C SER A 254 1.76 -5.63 10.55
N VAL A 255 2.38 -4.54 10.99
CA VAL A 255 3.46 -4.50 12.01
C VAL A 255 3.30 -3.20 12.77
N TRP A 256 3.15 -3.31 14.09
CA TRP A 256 3.05 -2.14 14.96
C TRP A 256 4.42 -1.52 15.21
N SER A 257 4.51 -0.20 15.06
CA SER A 257 5.69 0.61 15.26
C SER A 257 5.30 2.02 15.73
N ALA A 258 6.27 2.84 16.11
CA ALA A 258 6.02 4.26 16.41
C ALA A 258 5.37 4.99 15.20
N GLU A 259 5.79 4.65 13.98
CA GLU A 259 5.22 5.21 12.75
C GLU A 259 3.73 4.88 12.56
N LYS A 260 3.27 3.77 13.14
CA LYS A 260 1.87 3.34 13.13
C LYS A 260 1.09 3.76 14.37
N GLY A 261 1.68 4.61 15.23
CA GLY A 261 1.04 5.16 16.41
C GLY A 261 0.78 4.12 17.51
N LEU A 262 1.67 3.11 17.66
CA LEU A 262 1.54 2.09 18.70
C LEU A 262 1.43 2.72 20.10
N ASP A 263 2.35 3.62 20.42
CA ASP A 263 2.43 4.23 21.76
C ASP A 263 1.24 5.17 22.01
N ASP A 264 0.72 5.80 20.96
CA ASP A 264 -0.49 6.65 21.05
C ASP A 264 -1.72 5.82 21.41
N LEU A 265 -1.93 4.67 20.74
CA LEU A 265 -3.03 3.77 21.10
C LEU A 265 -2.89 3.22 22.53
N ILE A 266 -1.68 2.83 22.93
CA ILE A 266 -1.42 2.37 24.31
C ILE A 266 -1.74 3.47 25.32
N SER A 267 -1.43 4.72 25.01
CA SER A 267 -1.68 5.87 25.88
C SER A 267 -3.16 6.15 26.14
N LEU A 268 -4.05 5.67 25.27
CA LEU A 268 -5.49 5.79 25.48
C LEU A 268 -6.00 4.84 26.57
N VAL A 269 -5.36 3.68 26.77
CA VAL A 269 -5.88 2.59 27.61
C VAL A 269 -6.20 2.98 29.04
N PRO A 270 -5.35 3.74 29.79
CA PRO A 270 -5.70 4.19 31.15
C PRO A 270 -6.90 5.11 31.23
N ARG A 271 -7.30 5.69 30.11
CA ARG A 271 -8.35 6.71 29.99
C ARG A 271 -9.68 6.15 29.46
N LEU A 272 -9.67 4.86 29.04
CA LEU A 272 -10.87 4.15 28.58
C LEU A 272 -11.81 3.85 29.76
N GLY A 273 -13.11 4.00 29.52
CA GLY A 273 -14.16 3.64 30.46
C GLY A 273 -14.22 2.12 30.74
N PRO A 274 -15.02 1.70 31.72
CA PRO A 274 -15.20 0.27 32.03
C PRO A 274 -15.91 -0.50 30.90
N ASP A 275 -16.71 0.19 30.09
CA ASP A 275 -17.46 -0.32 28.95
C ASP A 275 -16.69 -0.20 27.61
N GLU A 276 -15.48 0.35 27.61
CA GLU A 276 -14.62 0.52 26.43
C GLU A 276 -13.48 -0.51 26.41
N THR A 277 -13.29 -1.22 25.31
CA THR A 277 -12.22 -2.22 25.13
C THR A 277 -11.40 -1.93 23.89
N LEU A 278 -10.08 -1.72 24.07
CA LEU A 278 -9.15 -1.66 22.93
C LEU A 278 -8.84 -3.06 22.42
N VAL A 279 -9.10 -3.28 21.12
CA VAL A 279 -8.72 -4.49 20.39
C VAL A 279 -7.64 -4.14 19.37
N MET A 280 -6.52 -4.85 19.39
CA MET A 280 -5.40 -4.62 18.48
C MET A 280 -5.11 -5.85 17.62
N VAL A 281 -5.04 -5.70 16.30
CA VAL A 281 -4.68 -6.76 15.36
C VAL A 281 -3.30 -6.47 14.75
N GLY A 282 -2.52 -7.52 14.48
CA GLY A 282 -1.16 -7.41 13.96
C GLY A 282 -0.09 -7.29 15.04
N VAL A 283 -0.41 -7.72 16.26
CA VAL A 283 0.48 -7.64 17.42
C VAL A 283 1.34 -8.90 17.51
N ASP A 284 2.66 -8.73 17.45
CA ASP A 284 3.59 -9.82 17.70
C ASP A 284 3.77 -10.11 19.21
N ALA A 285 4.37 -11.26 19.55
CA ALA A 285 4.53 -11.67 20.94
C ALA A 285 5.41 -10.70 21.77
N LYS A 286 6.33 -9.97 21.12
CA LYS A 286 7.17 -8.97 21.80
C LYS A 286 6.35 -7.73 22.15
N THR A 287 5.60 -7.23 21.23
CA THR A 287 4.69 -6.11 21.43
C THR A 287 3.59 -6.47 22.42
N GLY A 288 2.98 -7.67 22.28
CA GLY A 288 1.91 -8.15 23.16
C GLY A 288 2.30 -8.16 24.65
N ARG A 289 3.58 -8.51 24.97
CA ARG A 289 4.08 -8.44 26.36
C ARG A 289 4.17 -7.02 26.94
N ARG A 290 4.15 -5.99 26.11
CA ARG A 290 4.18 -4.58 26.52
C ARG A 290 2.78 -3.98 26.68
N LEU A 291 1.75 -4.65 26.16
CA LEU A 291 0.39 -4.13 26.21
C LEU A 291 -0.19 -4.25 27.64
N PRO A 292 -0.97 -3.25 28.07
CA PRO A 292 -1.76 -3.36 29.32
C PRO A 292 -2.68 -4.58 29.30
N PRO A 293 -2.91 -5.26 30.44
CA PRO A 293 -3.68 -6.52 30.52
C PRO A 293 -5.12 -6.41 30.00
N ARG A 294 -5.73 -5.22 30.03
CA ARG A 294 -7.10 -5.01 29.52
C ARG A 294 -7.19 -4.87 28.00
N VAL A 295 -6.05 -4.80 27.28
CA VAL A 295 -6.02 -4.77 25.82
C VAL A 295 -6.20 -6.18 25.28
N LYS A 296 -7.20 -6.38 24.43
CA LYS A 296 -7.34 -7.62 23.66
C LYS A 296 -6.50 -7.52 22.39
N TRP A 297 -5.75 -8.56 22.07
CA TRP A 297 -4.93 -8.51 20.88
C TRP A 297 -4.85 -9.83 20.13
N LEU A 298 -4.65 -9.74 18.82
CA LEU A 298 -4.46 -10.86 17.90
C LEU A 298 -3.17 -10.64 17.10
N ARG A 299 -2.40 -11.70 16.90
CA ARG A 299 -1.27 -11.66 15.99
C ARG A 299 -1.74 -11.46 14.54
N ARG A 300 -2.83 -12.10 14.18
CA ARG A 300 -3.54 -11.98 12.90
C ARG A 300 -4.94 -12.58 13.05
N THR A 301 -5.83 -12.19 12.18
CA THR A 301 -7.13 -12.88 12.06
C THR A 301 -6.95 -14.24 11.36
N GLU A 302 -7.82 -15.17 11.62
CA GLU A 302 -7.82 -16.51 11.00
C GLU A 302 -8.00 -16.42 9.48
N ASN A 303 -8.86 -15.50 9.07
CA ASN A 303 -9.19 -15.24 7.68
C ASN A 303 -9.69 -13.80 7.50
N ILE A 304 -9.94 -13.41 6.25
CA ILE A 304 -10.41 -12.07 5.90
C ILE A 304 -11.85 -11.81 6.36
N ALA A 305 -12.70 -12.85 6.47
CA ALA A 305 -14.06 -12.68 6.96
C ALA A 305 -14.07 -12.33 8.46
N MET A 306 -13.22 -12.98 9.28
CA MET A 306 -13.05 -12.59 10.68
C MET A 306 -12.57 -11.14 10.82
N LEU A 307 -11.72 -10.66 9.92
CA LEU A 307 -11.30 -9.25 9.93
C LEU A 307 -12.48 -8.31 9.64
N ALA A 308 -13.31 -8.63 8.64
CA ALA A 308 -14.51 -7.85 8.33
C ALA A 308 -15.53 -7.86 9.48
N GLN A 309 -15.68 -8.99 10.17
CA GLN A 309 -16.50 -9.10 11.37
C GLN A 309 -15.96 -8.24 12.53
N LEU A 310 -14.64 -8.20 12.73
CA LEU A 310 -14.02 -7.32 13.72
C LEU A 310 -14.28 -5.84 13.43
N TYR A 311 -14.11 -5.42 12.18
CA TYR A 311 -14.51 -4.07 11.78
C TYR A 311 -16.00 -3.82 12.08
N SER A 312 -16.87 -4.76 11.68
CA SER A 312 -18.32 -4.61 11.90
C SER A 312 -18.71 -4.55 13.37
N ALA A 313 -18.00 -5.26 14.25
CA ALA A 313 -18.25 -5.26 15.69
C ALA A 313 -17.68 -4.00 16.40
N ALA A 314 -16.73 -3.29 15.79
CA ALA A 314 -16.11 -2.12 16.41
C ALA A 314 -17.03 -0.91 16.41
N SER A 315 -17.00 -0.13 17.50
CA SER A 315 -17.66 1.18 17.59
C SER A 315 -16.93 2.23 16.77
N ALA A 316 -15.59 2.17 16.77
CA ALA A 316 -14.73 3.01 15.96
C ALA A 316 -13.44 2.26 15.58
N PHE A 317 -12.92 2.54 14.39
CA PHE A 317 -11.59 2.13 13.97
C PHE A 317 -10.61 3.29 14.13
N VAL A 318 -9.54 3.09 14.89
CA VAL A 318 -8.53 4.12 15.17
C VAL A 318 -7.24 3.79 14.44
N ASN A 319 -6.85 4.63 13.50
CA ASN A 319 -5.62 4.53 12.71
C ASN A 319 -4.73 5.76 12.97
N PRO A 320 -3.95 5.80 14.07
CA PRO A 320 -3.12 6.94 14.44
C PRO A 320 -1.77 6.91 13.71
N THR A 321 -1.79 6.64 12.41
CA THR A 321 -0.57 6.52 11.62
C THR A 321 0.09 7.88 11.39
N TYR A 322 1.41 7.93 11.54
CA TYR A 322 2.23 9.10 11.26
C TYR A 322 2.68 9.19 9.80
N GLN A 323 2.54 8.10 9.06
CA GLN A 323 2.79 8.09 7.62
C GLN A 323 2.01 6.97 6.93
N ASP A 324 1.26 7.35 5.92
CA ASP A 324 0.56 6.41 5.02
C ASP A 324 0.22 7.11 3.70
N ASN A 325 0.25 6.37 2.60
CA ASN A 325 -0.03 6.92 1.29
C ASN A 325 -1.52 6.89 0.94
N TYR A 326 -2.19 5.79 1.27
CA TYR A 326 -3.64 5.59 1.13
C TYR A 326 -4.01 4.26 1.82
N PRO A 327 -4.27 4.28 3.15
CA PRO A 327 -4.41 3.06 3.93
C PRO A 327 -5.69 2.30 3.62
N THR A 328 -5.57 1.09 3.06
CA THR A 328 -6.72 0.25 2.76
C THR A 328 -7.50 -0.16 4.01
N VAL A 329 -6.87 -0.18 5.18
CA VAL A 329 -7.52 -0.47 6.47
C VAL A 329 -8.63 0.54 6.81
N ASN A 330 -8.47 1.82 6.40
CA ASN A 330 -9.54 2.82 6.54
C ASN A 330 -10.72 2.47 5.63
N LEU A 331 -10.42 2.10 4.38
CA LEU A 331 -11.45 1.73 3.40
C LEU A 331 -12.24 0.51 3.86
N GLU A 332 -11.52 -0.50 4.40
CA GLU A 332 -12.07 -1.74 4.92
C GLU A 332 -13.01 -1.48 6.11
N ALA A 333 -12.60 -0.62 7.06
CA ALA A 333 -13.42 -0.23 8.20
C ALA A 333 -14.70 0.49 7.74
N ILE A 334 -14.57 1.50 6.87
CA ILE A 334 -15.70 2.27 6.34
C ILE A 334 -16.66 1.34 5.58
N ALA A 335 -16.14 0.42 4.77
CA ALA A 335 -16.98 -0.53 4.03
C ALA A 335 -17.76 -1.48 4.94
N CYS A 336 -17.24 -1.78 6.13
CA CYS A 336 -17.92 -2.55 7.18
C CYS A 336 -18.89 -1.72 8.03
N GLY A 337 -19.14 -0.46 7.67
CA GLY A 337 -20.02 0.43 8.41
C GLY A 337 -19.41 0.99 9.69
N THR A 338 -18.08 1.02 9.80
CA THR A 338 -17.37 1.46 11.00
C THR A 338 -16.66 2.77 10.76
N PRO A 339 -16.96 3.82 11.52
CA PRO A 339 -16.35 5.12 11.39
C PRO A 339 -14.86 5.08 11.76
N VAL A 340 -14.07 5.87 11.05
CA VAL A 340 -12.62 5.93 11.18
C VAL A 340 -12.18 7.17 11.92
N VAL A 341 -11.30 7.01 12.92
CA VAL A 341 -10.54 8.11 13.51
C VAL A 341 -9.09 7.99 13.07
N THR A 342 -8.57 9.00 12.38
CA THR A 342 -7.20 8.98 11.87
C THR A 342 -6.51 10.32 12.09
N TYR A 343 -5.17 10.29 12.12
CA TYR A 343 -4.39 11.51 12.11
C TYR A 343 -4.43 12.19 10.74
N ARG A 344 -4.24 13.52 10.75
CA ARG A 344 -4.03 14.33 9.55
C ARG A 344 -2.67 14.01 8.95
N THR A 345 -2.61 12.92 8.18
CA THR A 345 -1.36 12.35 7.68
C THR A 345 -1.53 11.82 6.26
N GLY A 346 -0.67 12.25 5.35
CA GLY A 346 -0.58 11.71 3.99
C GLY A 346 -1.93 11.60 3.30
N GLY A 347 -2.12 10.51 2.58
CA GLY A 347 -3.40 10.17 1.94
C GLY A 347 -4.43 9.51 2.89
N SER A 348 -4.11 9.34 4.18
CA SER A 348 -5.06 8.76 5.15
C SER A 348 -6.33 9.57 5.29
N VAL A 349 -6.22 10.90 5.15
CA VAL A 349 -7.35 11.83 5.27
C VAL A 349 -8.33 11.75 4.10
N GLU A 350 -7.88 11.30 2.93
CA GLU A 350 -8.70 11.32 1.70
C GLU A 350 -9.85 10.30 1.74
N SER A 351 -9.75 9.29 2.60
CA SER A 351 -10.80 8.28 2.80
C SER A 351 -11.86 8.68 3.83
N VAL A 352 -11.63 9.77 4.61
CA VAL A 352 -12.46 10.11 5.77
C VAL A 352 -13.19 11.43 5.56
N THR A 353 -14.51 11.39 5.70
CA THR A 353 -15.40 12.54 5.68
C THR A 353 -16.09 12.71 7.05
N PRO A 354 -16.75 13.83 7.33
CA PRO A 354 -17.54 13.99 8.57
C PRO A 354 -18.59 12.90 8.76
N ALA A 355 -19.12 12.32 7.68
CA ALA A 355 -20.09 11.24 7.72
C ALA A 355 -19.47 9.84 7.93
N THR A 356 -18.15 9.69 7.69
CA THR A 356 -17.45 8.40 7.79
C THR A 356 -16.39 8.36 8.90
N GLY A 357 -16.20 9.46 9.63
CA GLY A 357 -15.24 9.47 10.73
C GLY A 357 -14.75 10.85 11.14
N ARG A 358 -13.59 10.89 11.76
CA ARG A 358 -12.95 12.11 12.27
C ARG A 358 -11.46 12.15 11.93
N ILE A 359 -10.98 13.32 11.57
CA ILE A 359 -9.55 13.59 11.31
C ILE A 359 -9.02 14.44 12.46
N VAL A 360 -7.96 13.97 13.10
CA VAL A 360 -7.36 14.56 14.30
C VAL A 360 -5.96 15.06 13.95
N ALA A 361 -5.48 16.09 14.63
CA ALA A 361 -4.11 16.55 14.46
C ALA A 361 -3.12 15.43 14.82
N GLN A 362 -2.02 15.35 14.07
CA GLN A 362 -1.01 14.31 14.29
C GLN A 362 -0.40 14.43 15.68
N GLY A 363 -0.40 13.33 16.45
CA GLY A 363 0.11 13.28 17.82
C GLY A 363 -0.87 13.80 18.90
N ASP A 364 -2.06 14.29 18.53
CA ASP A 364 -3.09 14.71 19.49
C ASP A 364 -3.88 13.48 20.01
N THR A 365 -3.32 12.81 21.00
CA THR A 365 -3.97 11.65 21.64
C THR A 365 -5.25 12.01 22.40
N ASP A 366 -5.35 13.25 22.92
CA ASP A 366 -6.57 13.77 23.51
C ASP A 366 -7.67 13.94 22.46
N GLY A 367 -7.30 14.44 21.29
CA GLY A 367 -8.16 14.53 20.14
C GLY A 367 -8.65 13.18 19.65
N LEU A 368 -7.77 12.15 19.63
CA LEU A 368 -8.19 10.79 19.29
C LEU A 368 -9.29 10.29 20.23
N LEU A 369 -9.10 10.44 21.54
CA LEU A 369 -10.08 9.98 22.52
C LEU A 369 -11.39 10.78 22.45
N ARG A 370 -11.30 12.11 22.28
CA ARG A 370 -12.50 12.95 22.05
C ARG A 370 -13.26 12.48 20.82
N ALA A 371 -12.57 12.27 19.69
CA ALA A 371 -13.18 11.82 18.45
C ALA A 371 -13.87 10.45 18.57
N VAL A 372 -13.27 9.52 19.31
CA VAL A 372 -13.91 8.22 19.61
C VAL A 372 -15.17 8.42 20.41
N ARG A 373 -15.14 9.23 21.49
CA ARG A 373 -16.30 9.50 22.34
C ARG A 373 -17.41 10.26 21.61
N ASP A 374 -17.07 11.18 20.72
CA ASP A 374 -18.06 11.87 19.87
C ASP A 374 -18.80 10.88 18.95
N ILE A 375 -18.09 9.91 18.40
CA ILE A 375 -18.67 8.83 17.60
C ILE A 375 -19.55 7.93 18.47
N GLU A 376 -19.10 7.55 19.64
CA GLU A 376 -19.86 6.70 20.57
C GLU A 376 -21.11 7.40 21.11
N ALA A 377 -21.04 8.69 21.37
CA ALA A 377 -22.18 9.49 21.81
C ALA A 377 -23.25 9.64 20.71
N ALA A 378 -22.82 9.73 19.43
CA ALA A 378 -23.74 9.76 18.30
C ALA A 378 -24.36 8.39 18.00
N GLY A 379 -23.72 7.32 18.47
CA GLY A 379 -24.08 5.93 18.15
C GLY A 379 -23.51 5.47 16.80
N LYS A 380 -23.04 4.23 16.76
CA LYS A 380 -22.48 3.62 15.52
C LYS A 380 -23.49 3.64 14.38
N GLU A 381 -24.75 3.46 14.66
CA GLU A 381 -25.87 3.41 13.70
C GLU A 381 -25.96 4.70 12.87
N ALA A 382 -25.60 5.85 13.46
CA ALA A 382 -25.56 7.13 12.73
C ALA A 382 -24.49 7.15 11.61
N PHE A 383 -23.47 6.30 11.73
CA PHE A 383 -22.37 6.21 10.77
C PHE A 383 -22.47 5.01 9.82
N ALA A 384 -23.10 3.93 10.25
CA ALA A 384 -23.06 2.65 9.54
C ALA A 384 -23.59 2.74 8.09
N GLY A 385 -24.74 3.36 7.89
CA GLY A 385 -25.32 3.63 6.57
C GLY A 385 -24.41 4.52 5.71
N PRO A 386 -24.11 5.75 6.15
CA PRO A 386 -23.23 6.67 5.42
C PRO A 386 -21.84 6.08 5.09
N CYS A 387 -21.23 5.35 6.00
CA CYS A 387 -19.97 4.64 5.75
C CYS A 387 -20.11 3.63 4.61
N ARG A 388 -21.14 2.80 4.65
CA ARG A 388 -21.39 1.76 3.64
C ARG A 388 -21.67 2.38 2.27
N GLU A 389 -22.52 3.38 2.19
CA GLU A 389 -22.85 4.09 0.95
C GLU A 389 -21.61 4.75 0.35
N TYR A 390 -20.80 5.42 1.17
CA TYR A 390 -19.56 6.03 0.73
C TYR A 390 -18.57 5.01 0.17
N ALA A 391 -18.43 3.86 0.86
CA ALA A 391 -17.56 2.80 0.39
C ALA A 391 -18.01 2.20 -0.95
N LEU A 392 -19.31 1.99 -1.15
CA LEU A 392 -19.85 1.49 -2.40
C LEU A 392 -19.70 2.48 -3.55
N ALA A 393 -19.75 3.79 -3.28
CA ALA A 393 -19.56 4.82 -4.28
C ALA A 393 -18.09 5.03 -4.66
N HIS A 394 -17.14 4.83 -3.73
CA HIS A 394 -15.76 5.29 -3.91
C HIS A 394 -14.70 4.21 -3.82
N PHE A 395 -14.94 3.07 -3.14
CA PHE A 395 -13.89 2.12 -2.78
C PHE A 395 -13.99 0.76 -3.47
N ARG A 396 -14.99 0.53 -4.32
CA ARG A 396 -15.13 -0.76 -5.02
C ARG A 396 -13.91 -1.03 -5.89
N LYS A 397 -13.27 -2.16 -5.68
CA LYS A 397 -12.09 -2.57 -6.46
C LYS A 397 -12.40 -2.68 -7.96
N GLU A 398 -13.60 -3.14 -8.31
CA GLU A 398 -14.03 -3.27 -9.70
C GLU A 398 -13.98 -1.92 -10.42
N ASP A 399 -14.44 -0.85 -9.78
CA ASP A 399 -14.44 0.48 -10.35
C ASP A 399 -13.02 1.03 -10.48
N ARG A 400 -12.19 0.87 -9.41
CA ARG A 400 -10.80 1.34 -9.40
C ARG A 400 -9.93 0.58 -10.39
N TYR A 401 -10.14 -0.73 -10.56
CA TYR A 401 -9.36 -1.51 -11.53
C TYR A 401 -9.84 -1.27 -12.96
N ASN A 402 -11.12 -0.97 -13.18
CA ASN A 402 -11.60 -0.49 -14.47
C ASN A 402 -10.99 0.87 -14.87
N ASP A 403 -10.62 1.74 -13.90
CA ASP A 403 -9.87 2.96 -14.19
C ASP A 403 -8.53 2.64 -14.87
N TYR A 404 -7.83 1.58 -14.44
CA TYR A 404 -6.61 1.12 -15.12
C TYR A 404 -6.90 0.59 -16.53
N LEU A 405 -7.99 -0.15 -16.75
CA LEU A 405 -8.32 -0.62 -18.10
C LEU A 405 -8.65 0.54 -19.03
N ARG A 406 -9.37 1.55 -18.54
CA ARG A 406 -9.61 2.79 -19.32
C ARG A 406 -8.31 3.51 -19.66
N LEU A 407 -7.37 3.56 -18.71
CA LEU A 407 -6.03 4.12 -18.95
C LEU A 407 -5.28 3.32 -20.01
N TYR A 408 -5.26 1.98 -19.93
CA TYR A 408 -4.60 1.15 -20.94
C TYR A 408 -5.21 1.35 -22.34
N ASP A 409 -6.54 1.33 -22.43
CA ASP A 409 -7.24 1.57 -23.70
C ASP A 409 -6.89 2.96 -24.28
N SER A 410 -6.84 4.01 -23.45
CA SER A 410 -6.47 5.36 -23.91
C SER A 410 -5.02 5.45 -24.43
N LEU A 411 -4.10 4.72 -23.80
CA LEU A 411 -2.67 4.71 -24.17
C LEU A 411 -2.40 3.94 -25.47
N LEU A 412 -3.27 3.01 -25.88
CA LEU A 412 -3.14 2.32 -27.17
C LEU A 412 -3.55 3.21 -28.34
N HIS A 413 -4.42 4.20 -28.11
CA HIS A 413 -4.98 5.05 -29.16
C HIS A 413 -4.33 6.45 -29.21
N SER A 414 -3.39 6.73 -28.30
CA SER A 414 -2.55 7.94 -28.27
C SER A 414 -1.19 7.72 -28.93
#